data_f682bcdcac00b01377edf140af5961f4
#
_entry.id   f682bcdcac00b01377edf140af5961f4
#
_cell.length_a   1.000
_cell.length_b   1.000
_cell.length_c   1.000
_cell.angle_alpha   90.00
_cell.angle_beta   90.00
_cell.angle_gamma   90.00
#
_symmetry.space_group_name_H-M   'P 1'
#
loop_
_entity.id
_entity.type
_entity.pdbx_description
1 polymer ?
#
loop_
_entity_poly.entity_id
_entity_poly.type
_entity_poly.pdbx_seq_one_letter_code
_entity_poly.pdbx_strand_id
1 'polypeptide(L)'
;MAINLNNLFNSITKNSKMGDFQDLEHVDGLSISTTSANLYSKQRDDLVLFYFRNGASYASVYTQSKLISENIKWNLKINKKKIKALLINTRNANAFTGKDGFKGLKILADDLSQELTQKQKIDEEKPVKIQSDEILFACTGTIGEVFPTEKIKKSIPDLIKKIKYTQNKYIWMKAALGIMTTDTQPKMAMEECRIGNTSIKIYGIAKGSGMIYPNMATTLG
;
A
#
# COMPACT_ATOMS: atom_id res chain seq x y z
N MET A 1 4.31 25.04 -2.31
CA MET A 1 2.86 25.39 -2.32
C MET A 1 2.12 24.25 -1.64
N ALA A 2 1.54 24.46 -0.46
CA ALA A 2 0.76 23.42 0.21
C ALA A 2 -0.52 23.17 -0.63
N ILE A 3 -0.70 21.94 -1.08
CA ILE A 3 -1.93 21.55 -1.79
C ILE A 3 -3.07 21.67 -0.77
N ASN A 4 -4.04 22.56 -1.05
CA ASN A 4 -5.25 22.64 -0.26
C ASN A 4 -6.05 21.34 -0.50
N LEU A 5 -5.97 20.42 0.45
CA LEU A 5 -6.59 19.10 0.38
C LEU A 5 -8.10 19.18 0.19
N ASN A 6 -8.77 20.22 0.76
CA ASN A 6 -10.19 20.43 0.55
C ASN A 6 -10.51 20.78 -0.91
N ASN A 7 -9.69 21.63 -1.57
CA ASN A 7 -9.89 21.96 -2.98
C ASN A 7 -9.61 20.75 -3.88
N LEU A 8 -8.59 19.95 -3.55
CA LEU A 8 -8.32 18.70 -4.27
C LEU A 8 -9.48 17.71 -4.09
N PHE A 9 -9.97 17.54 -2.86
CA PHE A 9 -11.09 16.66 -2.54
C PHE A 9 -12.36 17.10 -3.28
N ASN A 10 -12.70 18.37 -3.22
CA ASN A 10 -13.86 18.92 -3.90
C ASN A 10 -13.74 18.82 -5.44
N SER A 11 -12.56 18.99 -6.01
CA SER A 11 -12.36 18.83 -7.45
C SER A 11 -12.50 17.37 -7.91
N ILE A 12 -12.06 16.41 -7.08
CA ILE A 12 -12.18 14.98 -7.36
C ILE A 12 -13.64 14.53 -7.23
N THR A 13 -14.33 14.94 -6.16
CA THR A 13 -15.73 14.56 -5.93
C THR A 13 -16.67 15.19 -6.96
N LYS A 14 -16.44 16.44 -7.37
CA LYS A 14 -17.27 17.16 -8.33
C LYS A 14 -17.29 16.53 -9.73
N ASN A 15 -16.24 15.80 -10.10
CA ASN A 15 -16.07 15.12 -11.38
C ASN A 15 -16.20 13.60 -11.29
N SER A 16 -16.42 13.06 -10.12
CA SER A 16 -16.52 11.62 -9.89
C SER A 16 -17.95 11.13 -10.10
N LYS A 17 -18.11 10.12 -10.97
CA LYS A 17 -19.38 9.36 -11.07
C LYS A 17 -19.59 8.44 -9.86
N MET A 18 -18.67 8.41 -8.91
CA MET A 18 -18.67 7.51 -7.74
C MET A 18 -19.38 8.09 -6.52
N GLY A 19 -19.97 9.29 -6.63
CA GLY A 19 -20.63 9.97 -5.50
C GLY A 19 -19.63 10.55 -4.48
N ASP A 20 -20.18 11.04 -3.36
CA ASP A 20 -19.36 11.58 -2.28
C ASP A 20 -18.62 10.45 -1.54
N PHE A 21 -17.32 10.65 -1.31
CA PHE A 21 -16.56 9.73 -0.46
C PHE A 21 -17.07 9.85 0.97
N GLN A 22 -17.53 8.74 1.51
CA GLN A 22 -17.99 8.65 2.89
C GLN A 22 -16.86 8.98 3.87
N ASP A 23 -17.20 9.48 5.05
CA ASP A 23 -16.25 9.59 6.14
C ASP A 23 -15.91 8.18 6.62
N LEU A 24 -14.65 7.80 6.43
CA LEU A 24 -14.15 6.50 6.87
C LEU A 24 -13.83 6.59 8.36
N GLU A 25 -14.44 5.70 9.12
CA GLU A 25 -14.15 5.58 10.52
C GLU A 25 -12.75 5.04 10.79
N HIS A 26 -12.29 5.25 11.99
CA HIS A 26 -11.02 4.74 12.45
C HIS A 26 -11.02 3.21 12.52
N VAL A 27 -9.96 2.59 11.99
CA VAL A 27 -9.68 1.15 12.11
C VAL A 27 -8.57 0.98 13.14
N ASP A 28 -8.91 0.35 14.26
CA ASP A 28 -7.99 0.20 15.38
C ASP A 28 -6.74 -0.62 14.98
N GLY A 29 -5.58 -0.15 15.41
CA GLY A 29 -4.31 -0.83 15.12
C GLY A 29 -3.79 -0.70 13.69
N LEU A 30 -4.51 -0.01 12.80
CA LEU A 30 -4.04 0.32 11.46
C LEU A 30 -3.37 1.69 11.45
N SER A 31 -2.27 1.81 10.72
CA SER A 31 -1.70 3.09 10.29
C SER A 31 -1.51 3.07 8.78
N ILE A 32 -1.81 4.20 8.15
CA ILE A 32 -1.54 4.42 6.74
C ILE A 32 -0.58 5.59 6.63
N SER A 33 0.53 5.42 5.91
CA SER A 33 1.44 6.52 5.60
C SER A 33 1.81 6.51 4.13
N THR A 34 2.07 7.70 3.59
CA THR A 34 2.44 7.88 2.17
C THR A 34 3.63 8.80 2.05
N THR A 35 4.48 8.56 1.07
CA THR A 35 5.61 9.42 0.76
C THR A 35 6.04 9.29 -0.69
N SER A 36 6.89 10.23 -1.14
CA SER A 36 7.56 10.15 -2.43
C SER A 36 8.94 9.55 -2.27
N ALA A 37 9.22 8.48 -3.01
CA ALA A 37 10.57 7.97 -3.24
C ALA A 37 11.21 8.57 -4.51
N ASN A 38 10.59 9.61 -5.08
CA ASN A 38 11.02 10.24 -6.33
C ASN A 38 11.17 9.22 -7.48
N LEU A 39 10.18 8.33 -7.59
CA LEU A 39 10.11 7.36 -8.69
C LEU A 39 9.59 8.01 -9.98
N TYR A 40 8.85 9.10 -9.86
CA TYR A 40 8.36 9.91 -10.97
C TYR A 40 9.14 11.21 -11.10
N SER A 41 9.16 11.79 -12.29
CA SER A 41 9.72 13.13 -12.54
C SER A 41 8.90 14.26 -11.91
N LYS A 42 7.57 14.05 -11.81
CA LYS A 42 6.67 14.97 -11.09
C LYS A 42 6.58 14.53 -9.62
N GLN A 43 6.62 15.50 -8.72
CA GLN A 43 6.48 15.23 -7.29
C GLN A 43 5.07 14.71 -6.98
N ARG A 44 5.01 13.51 -6.43
CA ARG A 44 3.81 12.85 -5.94
C ARG A 44 4.19 11.77 -4.93
N ASP A 45 3.24 11.35 -4.10
CA ASP A 45 3.42 10.15 -3.30
C ASP A 45 3.36 8.92 -4.24
N ASP A 46 4.39 8.08 -4.15
CA ASP A 46 4.59 6.87 -4.95
C ASP A 46 4.91 5.62 -4.11
N LEU A 47 4.97 5.82 -2.79
CA LEU A 47 5.01 4.76 -1.78
C LEU A 47 3.84 4.92 -0.82
N VAL A 48 3.22 3.79 -0.49
CA VAL A 48 2.13 3.67 0.50
C VAL A 48 2.45 2.52 1.43
N LEU A 49 2.38 2.77 2.73
CA LEU A 49 2.55 1.77 3.77
C LEU A 49 1.24 1.61 4.55
N PHE A 50 0.74 0.39 4.60
CA PHE A 50 -0.23 -0.06 5.57
C PHE A 50 0.52 -0.80 6.68
N TYR A 51 0.47 -0.28 7.89
CA TYR A 51 1.11 -0.88 9.05
C TYR A 51 0.05 -1.36 10.04
N PHE A 52 0.10 -2.62 10.41
CA PHE A 52 -0.83 -3.27 11.33
C PHE A 52 -0.12 -3.50 12.67
N ARG A 53 -0.33 -2.61 13.60
CA ARG A 53 0.30 -2.59 14.93
C ARG A 53 0.24 -3.94 15.64
N ASN A 54 -0.94 -4.57 15.65
CA ASN A 54 -1.20 -5.85 16.30
C ASN A 54 -1.12 -7.05 15.33
N GLY A 55 -0.73 -6.79 14.09
CA GLY A 55 -0.81 -7.73 12.99
C GLY A 55 -2.24 -7.92 12.49
N ALA A 56 -2.39 -8.24 11.22
CA ALA A 56 -3.67 -8.50 10.57
C ALA A 56 -3.68 -9.88 9.92
N SER A 57 -4.78 -10.60 10.05
CA SER A 57 -5.03 -11.75 9.20
C SER A 57 -5.24 -11.28 7.76
N TYR A 58 -4.77 -12.04 6.79
CA TYR A 58 -4.84 -11.63 5.39
C TYR A 58 -5.24 -12.79 4.48
N ALA A 59 -5.80 -12.43 3.34
CA ALA A 59 -5.99 -13.30 2.20
C ALA A 59 -5.60 -12.53 0.94
N SER A 60 -5.10 -13.23 -0.06
CA SER A 60 -4.63 -12.61 -1.30
C SER A 60 -5.12 -13.39 -2.51
N VAL A 61 -5.47 -12.67 -3.55
CA VAL A 61 -5.69 -13.22 -4.88
C VAL A 61 -4.68 -12.60 -5.85
N TYR A 62 -4.17 -13.42 -6.76
CA TYR A 62 -3.12 -13.00 -7.68
C TYR A 62 -3.50 -13.35 -9.11
N THR A 63 -2.78 -12.76 -10.06
CA THR A 63 -2.93 -13.05 -11.48
C THR A 63 -2.75 -14.53 -11.78
N GLN A 64 -3.48 -15.04 -12.76
CA GLN A 64 -3.31 -16.38 -13.31
C GLN A 64 -2.22 -16.46 -14.39
N SER A 65 -1.54 -15.36 -14.67
CA SER A 65 -0.40 -15.33 -15.62
C SER A 65 0.69 -16.30 -15.17
N LYS A 66 1.28 -17.03 -16.13
CA LYS A 66 2.46 -17.87 -15.89
C LYS A 66 3.72 -17.05 -15.53
N LEU A 67 3.73 -15.78 -15.91
CA LEU A 67 4.81 -14.83 -15.64
C LEU A 67 4.38 -13.87 -14.55
N ILE A 68 4.63 -14.23 -13.30
CA ILE A 68 4.32 -13.42 -12.14
C ILE A 68 5.49 -12.52 -11.73
N SER A 69 5.18 -11.35 -11.19
CA SER A 69 6.17 -10.38 -10.69
C SER A 69 6.88 -10.88 -9.43
N GLU A 70 8.04 -10.32 -9.13
CA GLU A 70 8.86 -10.75 -8.00
C GLU A 70 8.18 -10.50 -6.64
N ASN A 71 7.36 -9.45 -6.53
CA ASN A 71 6.57 -9.21 -5.31
C ASN A 71 5.49 -10.29 -5.08
N ILE A 72 4.87 -10.82 -6.13
CA ILE A 72 3.95 -11.96 -5.99
C ILE A 72 4.72 -13.20 -5.55
N LYS A 73 5.89 -13.48 -6.15
CA LYS A 73 6.76 -14.60 -5.72
C LYS A 73 7.21 -14.46 -4.27
N TRP A 74 7.46 -13.23 -3.80
CA TRP A 74 7.76 -12.95 -2.39
C TRP A 74 6.56 -13.28 -1.51
N ASN A 75 5.39 -12.73 -1.81
CA ASN A 75 4.19 -12.91 -1.00
C ASN A 75 3.76 -14.39 -0.92
N LEU A 76 3.91 -15.16 -2.01
CA LEU A 76 3.60 -16.59 -2.04
C LEU A 76 4.52 -17.45 -1.15
N LYS A 77 5.71 -16.94 -0.78
CA LYS A 77 6.63 -17.62 0.14
C LYS A 77 6.32 -17.33 1.61
N ILE A 78 5.49 -16.34 1.90
CA ILE A 78 5.12 -16.00 3.26
C ILE A 78 4.18 -17.07 3.82
N ASN A 79 4.61 -17.72 4.89
CA ASN A 79 3.82 -18.74 5.60
C ASN A 79 3.48 -18.24 7.02
N LYS A 80 2.83 -17.09 7.10
CA LYS A 80 2.38 -16.49 8.37
C LYS A 80 0.87 -16.35 8.37
N LYS A 81 0.24 -16.57 9.52
CA LYS A 81 -1.20 -16.33 9.68
C LYS A 81 -1.55 -14.84 9.76
N LYS A 82 -0.59 -14.03 10.18
CA LYS A 82 -0.72 -12.58 10.32
C LYS A 82 0.47 -11.88 9.68
N ILE A 83 0.22 -10.71 9.12
CA ILE A 83 1.23 -9.80 8.61
C ILE A 83 1.28 -8.54 9.47
N LYS A 84 2.40 -7.84 9.42
CA LYS A 84 2.62 -6.55 10.09
C LYS A 84 2.56 -5.38 9.15
N ALA A 85 2.89 -5.56 7.88
CA ALA A 85 2.87 -4.47 6.93
C ALA A 85 2.59 -4.91 5.49
N LEU A 86 2.03 -3.99 4.71
CA LEU A 86 1.97 -4.03 3.25
C LEU A 86 2.61 -2.75 2.72
N LEU A 87 3.73 -2.90 1.99
CA LEU A 87 4.38 -1.79 1.28
C LEU A 87 4.00 -1.84 -0.19
N ILE A 88 3.48 -0.72 -0.70
CA ILE A 88 3.05 -0.57 -2.07
C ILE A 88 3.93 0.49 -2.75
N ASN A 89 4.50 0.17 -3.90
CA ASN A 89 5.13 1.15 -4.78
C ASN A 89 4.45 1.24 -6.13
N THR A 90 4.46 2.44 -6.70
CA THR A 90 4.06 2.69 -8.08
C THR A 90 5.28 2.93 -8.97
N ARG A 91 5.08 3.21 -10.26
CA ARG A 91 6.08 3.44 -11.31
C ARG A 91 6.80 2.18 -11.78
N ASN A 92 7.03 1.18 -10.93
CA ASN A 92 7.74 -0.05 -11.28
C ASN A 92 6.96 -1.26 -10.77
N ALA A 93 6.64 -2.19 -11.67
CA ALA A 93 5.84 -3.39 -11.36
C ALA A 93 6.66 -4.53 -10.73
N ASN A 94 7.97 -4.39 -10.66
CA ASN A 94 8.91 -5.43 -10.26
C ASN A 94 8.68 -6.76 -11.02
N ALA A 95 8.35 -6.65 -12.29
CA ALA A 95 8.11 -7.77 -13.20
C ALA A 95 9.21 -7.81 -14.27
N PHE A 96 9.66 -9.00 -14.62
CA PHE A 96 10.83 -9.25 -15.50
C PHE A 96 12.12 -8.63 -14.98
N THR A 97 12.26 -8.50 -13.68
CA THR A 97 13.45 -7.99 -12.98
C THR A 97 14.35 -9.11 -12.47
N GLY A 98 13.88 -10.34 -12.52
CA GLY A 98 14.62 -11.53 -12.16
C GLY A 98 15.11 -11.56 -10.71
N LYS A 99 16.26 -12.18 -10.50
CA LYS A 99 16.84 -12.35 -9.15
C LYS A 99 17.10 -11.02 -8.42
N ASP A 100 17.45 -9.96 -9.16
CA ASP A 100 17.76 -8.66 -8.57
C ASP A 100 16.51 -7.97 -8.01
N GLY A 101 15.38 -8.09 -8.73
CA GLY A 101 14.09 -7.60 -8.22
C GLY A 101 13.67 -8.30 -6.92
N PHE A 102 13.84 -9.62 -6.84
CA PHE A 102 13.55 -10.38 -5.63
C PHE A 102 14.53 -10.04 -4.47
N LYS A 103 15.83 -9.90 -4.78
CA LYS A 103 16.84 -9.47 -3.80
C LYS A 103 16.53 -8.08 -3.26
N GLY A 104 16.06 -7.17 -4.14
CA GLY A 104 15.61 -5.84 -3.72
C GLY A 104 14.48 -5.89 -2.70
N LEU A 105 13.47 -6.73 -2.91
CA LEU A 105 12.38 -6.92 -1.94
C LEU A 105 12.89 -7.45 -0.59
N LYS A 106 13.85 -8.38 -0.60
CA LYS A 106 14.45 -8.88 0.64
C LYS A 106 15.13 -7.76 1.42
N ILE A 107 15.92 -6.93 0.75
CA ILE A 107 16.58 -5.76 1.36
C ILE A 107 15.53 -4.82 1.98
N LEU A 108 14.46 -4.52 1.24
CA LEU A 108 13.40 -3.64 1.74
C LEU A 108 12.61 -4.25 2.91
N ALA A 109 12.36 -5.56 2.88
CA ALA A 109 11.68 -6.26 3.97
C ALA A 109 12.54 -6.25 5.26
N ASP A 110 13.84 -6.51 5.13
CA ASP A 110 14.77 -6.49 6.26
C ASP A 110 14.86 -5.06 6.86
N ASP A 111 15.00 -4.04 6.02
CA ASP A 111 15.08 -2.65 6.44
C ASP A 111 13.77 -2.17 7.10
N LEU A 112 12.63 -2.39 6.44
CA LEU A 112 11.33 -1.99 6.96
C LEU A 112 10.97 -2.71 8.26
N SER A 113 11.31 -4.00 8.39
CA SER A 113 11.07 -4.76 9.63
C SER A 113 11.89 -4.22 10.80
N GLN A 114 13.14 -3.79 10.56
CA GLN A 114 13.98 -3.16 11.56
C GLN A 114 13.42 -1.80 11.99
N GLU A 115 13.09 -0.94 11.06
CA GLU A 115 12.50 0.38 11.33
C GLU A 115 11.17 0.27 12.09
N LEU A 116 10.27 -0.62 11.68
CA LEU A 116 9.01 -0.87 12.37
C LEU A 116 9.24 -1.47 13.76
N THR A 117 10.27 -2.31 13.96
CA THR A 117 10.63 -2.82 15.28
C THR A 117 11.12 -1.69 16.19
N GLN A 118 11.91 -0.75 15.69
CA GLN A 118 12.30 0.43 16.47
C GLN A 118 11.10 1.32 16.79
N LYS A 119 10.20 1.51 15.84
CA LYS A 119 8.94 2.23 16.08
C LYS A 119 8.11 1.59 17.18
N GLN A 120 8.00 0.25 17.20
CA GLN A 120 7.34 -0.50 18.28
C GLN A 120 7.98 -0.22 19.65
N LYS A 121 9.31 -0.18 19.73
CA LYS A 121 10.02 0.10 21.00
C LYS A 121 9.77 1.51 21.54
N ILE A 122 9.43 2.45 20.65
CA ILE A 122 9.13 3.83 21.04
C ILE A 122 7.66 3.96 21.48
N ASP A 123 6.75 3.29 20.76
CA ASP A 123 5.31 3.51 20.89
C ASP A 123 4.64 2.54 21.88
N GLU A 124 5.27 1.40 22.20
CA GLU A 124 4.64 0.29 22.92
C GLU A 124 5.36 -0.05 24.23
N GLU A 125 4.60 -0.31 25.28
CA GLU A 125 5.14 -0.83 26.54
C GLU A 125 5.73 -2.25 26.38
N LYS A 126 5.13 -3.06 25.50
CA LYS A 126 5.55 -4.42 25.21
C LYS A 126 5.84 -4.57 23.70
N PRO A 127 6.96 -4.04 23.23
CA PRO A 127 7.30 -4.08 21.82
C PRO A 127 7.55 -5.50 21.34
N VAL A 128 7.10 -5.79 20.13
CA VAL A 128 7.37 -7.06 19.45
C VAL A 128 8.38 -6.84 18.32
N LYS A 129 9.28 -7.80 18.15
CA LYS A 129 10.20 -7.81 17.01
C LYS A 129 9.41 -8.20 15.75
N ILE A 130 9.47 -7.35 14.75
CA ILE A 130 8.84 -7.60 13.44
C ILE A 130 9.85 -8.32 12.54
N GLN A 131 9.39 -9.38 11.86
CA GLN A 131 10.20 -10.17 10.95
C GLN A 131 9.97 -9.73 9.50
N SER A 132 10.97 -9.92 8.63
CA SER A 132 10.85 -9.59 7.21
C SER A 132 9.78 -10.42 6.50
N ASP A 133 9.49 -11.63 6.97
CA ASP A 133 8.42 -12.48 6.46
C ASP A 133 7.02 -12.15 6.99
N GLU A 134 6.87 -11.03 7.71
CA GLU A 134 5.59 -10.42 8.07
C GLU A 134 5.24 -9.21 7.20
N ILE A 135 6.01 -8.97 6.12
CA ILE A 135 5.84 -7.84 5.21
C ILE A 135 5.44 -8.34 3.83
N LEU A 136 4.29 -7.86 3.35
CA LEU A 136 3.81 -8.05 1.98
C LEU A 136 4.22 -6.87 1.10
N PHE A 137 4.33 -7.13 -0.19
CA PHE A 137 4.59 -6.11 -1.20
C PHE A 137 3.53 -6.12 -2.30
N ALA A 138 3.19 -4.92 -2.77
CA ALA A 138 2.44 -4.73 -4.01
C ALA A 138 3.18 -3.71 -4.89
N CYS A 139 3.50 -4.12 -6.11
CA CYS A 139 4.24 -3.28 -7.04
C CYS A 139 3.43 -3.09 -8.31
N THR A 140 3.39 -1.86 -8.83
CA THR A 140 2.66 -1.54 -10.06
C THR A 140 3.39 -0.48 -10.88
N GLY A 141 3.30 -0.57 -12.20
CA GLY A 141 3.91 0.38 -13.13
C GLY A 141 4.63 -0.30 -14.28
N THR A 142 5.77 0.23 -14.68
CA THR A 142 6.54 -0.26 -15.82
C THR A 142 7.12 -1.65 -15.55
N ILE A 143 7.10 -2.49 -16.57
CA ILE A 143 7.62 -3.86 -16.59
C ILE A 143 9.02 -3.84 -17.21
N GLY A 144 9.96 -4.65 -16.71
CA GLY A 144 11.30 -4.82 -17.28
C GLY A 144 12.32 -3.74 -16.91
N GLU A 145 11.92 -2.72 -16.13
CA GLU A 145 12.87 -1.74 -15.60
C GLU A 145 13.49 -2.26 -14.29
N VAL A 146 14.75 -1.88 -14.04
CA VAL A 146 15.44 -2.19 -12.79
C VAL A 146 14.61 -1.73 -11.58
N PHE A 147 14.44 -2.61 -10.60
CA PHE A 147 13.67 -2.29 -9.40
C PHE A 147 14.40 -1.24 -8.55
N PRO A 148 13.76 -0.13 -8.19
CA PRO A 148 14.41 1.03 -7.59
C PRO A 148 14.65 0.87 -6.07
N THR A 149 15.29 -0.22 -5.66
CA THR A 149 15.50 -0.62 -4.26
C THR A 149 16.07 0.52 -3.41
N GLU A 150 17.15 1.17 -3.86
CA GLU A 150 17.83 2.19 -3.08
C GLU A 150 16.98 3.45 -2.88
N LYS A 151 16.19 3.85 -3.88
CA LYS A 151 15.28 4.99 -3.74
C LYS A 151 14.18 4.70 -2.72
N ILE A 152 13.59 3.49 -2.80
CA ILE A 152 12.54 3.06 -1.87
C ILE A 152 13.13 2.97 -0.46
N LYS A 153 14.28 2.32 -0.29
CA LYS A 153 14.95 2.17 1.00
C LYS A 153 15.20 3.51 1.69
N LYS A 154 15.76 4.48 0.97
CA LYS A 154 16.01 5.84 1.49
C LYS A 154 14.74 6.56 1.96
N SER A 155 13.57 6.15 1.50
CA SER A 155 12.28 6.78 1.83
C SER A 155 11.54 6.06 2.96
N ILE A 156 11.98 4.88 3.39
CA ILE A 156 11.37 4.13 4.51
C ILE A 156 11.35 4.95 5.80
N PRO A 157 12.43 5.62 6.25
CA PRO A 157 12.40 6.43 7.47
C PRO A 157 11.31 7.52 7.45
N ASP A 158 11.05 8.13 6.29
CA ASP A 158 9.99 9.14 6.15
C ASP A 158 8.58 8.52 6.26
N LEU A 159 8.36 7.33 5.71
CA LEU A 159 7.12 6.57 5.93
C LEU A 159 6.90 6.27 7.41
N ILE A 160 7.93 5.81 8.11
CA ILE A 160 7.87 5.46 9.53
C ILE A 160 7.58 6.70 10.39
N LYS A 161 8.23 7.82 10.11
CA LYS A 161 7.98 9.10 10.80
C LYS A 161 6.54 9.59 10.66
N LYS A 162 5.88 9.26 9.55
CA LYS A 162 4.50 9.65 9.26
C LYS A 162 3.46 8.70 9.84
N ILE A 163 3.84 7.61 10.50
CA ILE A 163 2.93 6.68 11.17
C ILE A 163 2.12 7.43 12.24
N LYS A 164 0.80 7.38 12.08
CA LYS A 164 -0.18 7.83 13.07
C LYS A 164 -1.24 6.75 13.19
N TYR A 165 -1.66 6.45 14.40
CA TYR A 165 -2.65 5.39 14.65
C TYR A 165 -4.10 5.84 14.49
N THR A 166 -4.30 7.04 13.98
CA THR A 166 -5.62 7.58 13.62
C THR A 166 -5.69 7.76 12.11
N GLN A 167 -6.75 7.26 11.49
CA GLN A 167 -7.01 7.47 10.08
C GLN A 167 -8.26 8.35 9.92
N ASN A 168 -8.33 9.00 8.78
CA ASN A 168 -9.49 9.73 8.31
C ASN A 168 -9.59 9.60 6.78
N LYS A 169 -10.66 10.09 6.18
CA LYS A 169 -10.84 10.04 4.73
C LYS A 169 -9.68 10.61 3.92
N TYR A 170 -8.94 11.58 4.46
CA TYR A 170 -7.82 12.21 3.74
C TYR A 170 -6.62 11.27 3.59
N ILE A 171 -6.28 10.50 4.62
CA ILE A 171 -5.17 9.55 4.52
C ILE A 171 -5.53 8.36 3.63
N TRP A 172 -6.80 7.90 3.68
CA TRP A 172 -7.30 6.89 2.75
C TRP A 172 -7.25 7.40 1.30
N MET A 173 -7.67 8.65 1.06
CA MET A 173 -7.57 9.30 -0.26
C MET A 173 -6.11 9.41 -0.72
N LYS A 174 -5.19 9.79 0.17
CA LYS A 174 -3.75 9.81 -0.14
C LYS A 174 -3.23 8.43 -0.53
N ALA A 175 -3.65 7.39 0.18
CA ALA A 175 -3.30 6.02 -0.17
C ALA A 175 -3.86 5.63 -1.56
N ALA A 176 -5.15 5.92 -1.82
CA ALA A 176 -5.77 5.65 -3.11
C ALA A 176 -5.07 6.40 -4.26
N LEU A 177 -4.69 7.67 -4.06
CA LEU A 177 -3.89 8.45 -5.02
C LEU A 177 -2.47 7.90 -5.16
N GLY A 178 -1.85 7.47 -4.07
CA GLY A 178 -0.48 6.94 -4.02
C GLY A 178 -0.30 5.65 -4.81
N ILE A 179 -1.34 4.82 -4.91
CA ILE A 179 -1.30 3.55 -5.67
C ILE A 179 -1.64 3.71 -7.15
N MET A 180 -2.14 4.87 -7.61
CA MET A 180 -2.50 5.12 -9.00
C MET A 180 -1.28 5.16 -9.93
N THR A 181 -1.47 4.71 -11.16
CA THR A 181 -0.49 4.85 -12.25
C THR A 181 -1.08 5.64 -13.41
N THR A 182 -1.90 5.03 -14.24
CA THR A 182 -2.59 5.62 -15.39
C THR A 182 -4.07 5.93 -15.10
N ASP A 183 -4.50 5.67 -13.89
CA ASP A 183 -5.86 5.98 -13.45
C ASP A 183 -6.12 7.48 -13.51
N THR A 184 -7.32 7.86 -13.88
CA THR A 184 -7.75 9.26 -13.92
C THR A 184 -8.35 9.72 -12.61
N GLN A 185 -8.84 8.78 -11.79
CA GLN A 185 -9.49 9.06 -10.50
C GLN A 185 -9.13 7.99 -9.47
N PRO A 186 -8.98 8.36 -8.20
CA PRO A 186 -8.82 7.41 -7.11
C PRO A 186 -10.13 6.63 -6.90
N LYS A 187 -10.00 5.37 -6.50
CA LYS A 187 -11.13 4.49 -6.20
C LYS A 187 -11.05 4.10 -4.74
N MET A 188 -12.08 4.45 -4.00
CA MET A 188 -12.20 4.22 -2.57
C MET A 188 -13.67 3.97 -2.23
N ALA A 189 -13.94 2.96 -1.40
CA ALA A 189 -15.30 2.64 -0.95
C ALA A 189 -15.29 2.16 0.49
N MET A 190 -16.42 2.32 1.15
CA MET A 190 -16.73 1.73 2.44
C MET A 190 -18.12 1.12 2.38
N GLU A 191 -18.24 -0.07 2.95
CA GLU A 191 -19.53 -0.74 3.13
C GLU A 191 -19.64 -1.29 4.54
N GLU A 192 -20.85 -1.36 5.03
CA GLU A 192 -21.17 -1.99 6.31
C GLU A 192 -22.12 -3.17 6.09
N CYS A 193 -21.79 -4.31 6.68
CA CYS A 193 -22.65 -5.49 6.65
C CYS A 193 -22.78 -6.12 8.03
N ARG A 194 -23.74 -7.04 8.19
CA ARG A 194 -23.91 -7.82 9.41
C ARG A 194 -23.67 -9.30 9.13
N ILE A 195 -22.87 -9.93 9.99
CA ILE A 195 -22.70 -11.37 10.02
C ILE A 195 -23.18 -11.86 11.40
N GLY A 196 -24.33 -12.53 11.43
CA GLY A 196 -25.00 -12.81 12.69
C GLY A 196 -25.37 -11.53 13.42
N ASN A 197 -24.92 -11.38 14.67
CA ASN A 197 -25.16 -10.18 15.51
C ASN A 197 -24.02 -9.15 15.44
N THR A 198 -22.96 -9.40 14.65
CA THR A 198 -21.79 -8.53 14.56
C THR A 198 -21.88 -7.63 13.34
N SER A 199 -21.77 -6.31 13.53
CA SER A 199 -21.56 -5.35 12.45
C SER A 199 -20.10 -5.39 12.01
N ILE A 200 -19.89 -5.43 10.69
CA ILE A 200 -18.58 -5.46 10.05
C ILE A 200 -18.48 -4.31 9.06
N LYS A 201 -17.41 -3.55 9.13
CA LYS A 201 -17.09 -2.49 8.18
C LYS A 201 -15.99 -2.95 7.24
N ILE A 202 -16.19 -2.70 5.96
CA ILE A 202 -15.27 -3.07 4.88
C ILE A 202 -14.79 -1.77 4.24
N TYR A 203 -13.48 -1.56 4.25
CA TYR A 203 -12.84 -0.44 3.60
C TYR A 203 -12.03 -0.94 2.41
N GLY A 204 -12.16 -0.30 1.27
CA GLY A 204 -11.47 -0.69 0.06
C GLY A 204 -10.84 0.49 -0.66
N ILE A 205 -9.64 0.28 -1.18
CA ILE A 205 -9.04 1.13 -2.20
C ILE A 205 -8.62 0.25 -3.37
N ALA A 206 -8.73 0.78 -4.57
CA ALA A 206 -8.33 0.06 -5.78
C ALA A 206 -7.71 1.00 -6.82
N LYS A 207 -6.91 0.42 -7.69
CA LYS A 207 -6.42 1.05 -8.91
C LYS A 207 -6.52 0.10 -10.09
N GLY A 208 -6.68 0.66 -11.25
CA GLY A 208 -6.78 -0.02 -12.52
C GLY A 208 -7.68 0.78 -13.46
N SER A 209 -7.28 0.91 -14.72
CA SER A 209 -7.96 1.69 -15.73
C SER A 209 -7.94 0.94 -17.07
N GLY A 210 -7.57 1.55 -18.20
CA GLY A 210 -7.67 0.97 -19.53
C GLY A 210 -6.87 -0.32 -19.82
N MET A 211 -5.93 -0.72 -18.97
CA MET A 211 -5.12 -1.94 -19.13
C MET A 211 -5.65 -3.12 -18.30
N ILE A 212 -6.98 -3.29 -18.27
CA ILE A 212 -7.63 -4.27 -17.37
C ILE A 212 -7.80 -5.63 -18.03
N TYR A 213 -7.83 -5.71 -19.32
CA TYR A 213 -7.87 -6.98 -20.03
C TYR A 213 -6.46 -7.42 -20.44
N PRO A 214 -6.01 -8.60 -20.07
CA PRO A 214 -6.73 -9.67 -19.43
C PRO A 214 -6.40 -9.90 -17.94
N ASN A 215 -7.36 -10.36 -17.19
CA ASN A 215 -7.19 -11.17 -15.98
C ASN A 215 -6.32 -10.56 -14.85
N MET A 216 -6.63 -9.34 -14.37
CA MET A 216 -6.03 -8.72 -13.19
C MET A 216 -4.53 -8.37 -13.31
N ALA A 217 -3.98 -8.31 -14.51
CA ALA A 217 -2.53 -8.11 -14.70
C ALA A 217 -2.01 -6.74 -14.21
N THR A 218 -2.87 -5.74 -14.04
CA THR A 218 -2.50 -4.37 -13.67
C THR A 218 -3.37 -3.77 -12.57
N THR A 219 -4.21 -4.55 -11.94
CA THR A 219 -5.10 -4.11 -10.86
C THR A 219 -4.45 -4.37 -9.50
N LEU A 220 -4.58 -3.40 -8.58
CA LEU A 220 -4.35 -3.55 -7.15
C LEU A 220 -5.65 -3.19 -6.43
N GLY A 221 -6.02 -3.93 -5.43
CA GLY A 221 -7.15 -3.67 -4.57
C GLY A 221 -6.98 -4.34 -3.23
#